data_311936010666fb8fe743ff4519aabdc0
#
_entry.id   311936010666fb8fe743ff4519aabdc0
#
_cell.length_a   1.000
_cell.length_b   1.000
_cell.length_c   1.000
_cell.angle_alpha   90.00
_cell.angle_beta   90.00
_cell.angle_gamma   90.00
#
_symmetry.space_group_name_H-M   'P 1'
#
loop_
_entity.id
_entity.type
_entity.pdbx_description
1 polymer ?
#
loop_
_entity_poly.entity_id
_entity_poly.type
_entity_poly.pdbx_seq_one_letter_code
_entity_poly.pdbx_strand_id
1 'polypeptide(L)'
;MSKIVILGAGESGAGAAVLAKKEGFEVFVSDMSKIKDNYKKLMDDHGIEWEEGHHTEEKILDADEVIKSPGIPKEAPMIQKLMAKGTPIISEIEFAGRYTDAKMICITGSN
;
A
#
# COMPACT_ATOMS: atom_id res chain seq x y z
N MET A 1 0.43 -0.57 -17.51
CA MET A 1 0.07 -1.14 -16.22
C MET A 1 0.26 -0.09 -15.13
N SER A 2 -0.74 0.09 -14.29
CA SER A 2 -0.64 1.09 -13.23
C SER A 2 0.29 0.63 -12.12
N LYS A 3 0.99 1.58 -11.54
CA LYS A 3 1.90 1.30 -10.45
C LYS A 3 1.30 1.75 -9.12
N ILE A 4 1.24 0.83 -8.17
CA ILE A 4 0.78 1.11 -6.82
C ILE A 4 1.96 1.01 -5.86
N VAL A 5 2.14 2.03 -5.04
CA VAL A 5 3.13 2.00 -3.99
C VAL A 5 2.40 1.89 -2.65
N ILE A 6 2.90 1.00 -1.80
CA ILE A 6 2.32 0.81 -0.47
C ILE A 6 3.31 1.31 0.56
N LEU A 7 2.86 2.24 1.38
CA LEU A 7 3.68 2.80 2.45
C LEU A 7 3.29 2.14 3.75
N GLY A 8 4.20 1.36 4.32
CA GLY A 8 3.97 0.58 5.52
C GLY A 8 3.68 -0.88 5.18
N ALA A 9 4.53 -1.78 5.66
CA ALA A 9 4.43 -3.20 5.32
C ALA A 9 4.09 -4.06 6.53
N GLY A 10 3.11 -3.63 7.31
CA GLY A 10 2.54 -4.48 8.35
C GLY A 10 1.59 -5.49 7.73
N GLU A 11 0.80 -6.11 8.55
CA GLU A 11 -0.13 -7.14 8.09
C GLU A 11 -1.05 -6.61 6.98
N SER A 12 -1.66 -5.46 7.20
CA SER A 12 -2.59 -4.89 6.22
C SER A 12 -1.87 -4.44 4.96
N GLY A 13 -0.68 -3.86 5.11
CA GLY A 13 0.09 -3.39 3.96
C GLY A 13 0.57 -4.54 3.08
N ALA A 14 1.06 -5.61 3.71
CA ALA A 14 1.49 -6.79 2.96
C ALA A 14 0.30 -7.43 2.26
N GLY A 15 -0.86 -7.49 2.93
CA GLY A 15 -2.08 -8.02 2.32
C GLY A 15 -2.52 -7.20 1.13
N ALA A 16 -2.48 -5.87 1.25
CA ALA A 16 -2.84 -4.98 0.14
C ALA A 16 -1.88 -5.18 -1.03
N ALA A 17 -0.59 -5.40 -0.74
CA ALA A 17 0.40 -5.63 -1.78
C ALA A 17 0.09 -6.89 -2.58
N VAL A 18 -0.25 -7.97 -1.89
CA VAL A 18 -0.60 -9.21 -2.54
C VAL A 18 -1.86 -9.04 -3.39
N LEU A 19 -2.86 -8.37 -2.85
CA LEU A 19 -4.10 -8.11 -3.58
C LEU A 19 -3.82 -7.30 -4.85
N ALA A 20 -3.05 -6.23 -4.74
CA ALA A 20 -2.73 -5.40 -5.89
C ALA A 20 -1.99 -6.21 -6.96
N LYS A 21 -1.06 -7.07 -6.53
CA LYS A 21 -0.33 -7.89 -7.48
C LYS A 21 -1.25 -8.85 -8.22
N LYS A 22 -2.20 -9.45 -7.49
CA LYS A 22 -3.17 -10.35 -8.10
C LYS A 22 -4.07 -9.63 -9.08
N GLU A 23 -4.33 -8.34 -8.85
CA GLU A 23 -5.18 -7.56 -9.75
C GLU A 23 -4.41 -7.02 -10.95
N GLY A 24 -3.14 -7.34 -11.08
CA GLY A 24 -2.37 -6.98 -12.26
C GLY A 24 -1.60 -5.68 -12.15
N PHE A 25 -1.54 -5.08 -10.98
CA PHE A 25 -0.77 -3.85 -10.80
C PHE A 25 0.72 -4.15 -10.63
N GLU A 26 1.53 -3.16 -10.97
CA GLU A 26 2.93 -3.17 -10.59
C GLU A 26 2.97 -2.65 -9.15
N VAL A 27 3.62 -3.40 -8.25
CA VAL A 27 3.56 -3.07 -6.82
C VAL A 27 4.95 -2.85 -6.26
N PHE A 28 5.10 -1.79 -5.47
CA PHE A 28 6.32 -1.52 -4.72
C PHE A 28 5.92 -1.18 -3.28
N VAL A 29 6.57 -1.81 -2.32
CA VAL A 29 6.28 -1.60 -0.90
C VAL A 29 7.47 -0.92 -0.24
N SER A 30 7.21 0.14 0.52
CA SER A 30 8.27 0.88 1.20
C SER A 30 7.88 1.10 2.67
N ASP A 31 8.81 0.80 3.57
CA ASP A 31 8.58 0.95 5.01
C ASP A 31 9.79 1.59 5.65
N MET A 32 9.58 2.64 6.44
CA MET A 32 10.68 3.30 7.16
C MET A 32 11.24 2.42 8.25
N SER A 33 10.45 1.48 8.73
CA SER A 33 10.86 0.54 9.77
C SER A 33 11.28 -0.78 9.15
N LYS A 34 11.75 -1.69 9.98
CA LYS A 34 12.10 -3.01 9.51
C LYS A 34 10.84 -3.84 9.31
N ILE A 35 10.76 -4.51 8.17
CA ILE A 35 9.63 -5.37 7.84
C ILE A 35 9.85 -6.73 8.48
N LYS A 36 8.78 -7.33 9.00
CA LYS A 36 8.88 -8.67 9.60
C LYS A 36 9.21 -9.71 8.53
N ASP A 37 9.97 -10.71 8.90
CA ASP A 37 10.43 -11.73 7.96
C ASP A 37 9.31 -12.48 7.26
N ASN A 38 8.21 -12.77 7.98
CA ASN A 38 7.08 -13.46 7.37
C ASN A 38 6.42 -12.61 6.27
N TYR A 39 6.40 -11.30 6.43
CA TYR A 39 5.84 -10.42 5.40
C TYR A 39 6.81 -10.28 4.22
N LYS A 40 8.12 -10.25 4.50
CA LYS A 40 9.12 -10.24 3.44
C LYS A 40 8.99 -11.48 2.56
N LYS A 41 8.84 -12.63 3.20
CA LYS A 41 8.69 -13.88 2.47
C LYS A 41 7.42 -13.87 1.63
N LEU A 42 6.33 -13.37 2.19
CA LEU A 42 5.06 -13.29 1.47
C LEU A 42 5.22 -12.44 0.21
N MET A 43 5.87 -11.30 0.33
CA MET A 43 6.07 -10.42 -0.82
C MET A 43 7.02 -11.03 -1.84
N ASP A 44 8.08 -11.67 -1.38
CA ASP A 44 9.02 -12.34 -2.27
C ASP A 44 8.34 -13.48 -3.05
N ASP A 45 7.50 -14.24 -2.37
CA ASP A 45 6.78 -15.35 -3.00
C ASP A 45 5.84 -14.85 -4.10
N HIS A 46 5.38 -13.63 -4.01
CA HIS A 46 4.48 -13.03 -5.00
C HIS A 46 5.21 -12.13 -6.00
N GLY A 47 6.52 -12.08 -5.92
CA GLY A 47 7.30 -11.26 -6.86
C GLY A 47 7.12 -9.76 -6.64
N ILE A 48 6.87 -9.34 -5.41
CA ILE A 48 6.66 -7.93 -5.07
C ILE A 48 7.96 -7.32 -4.59
N GLU A 49 8.34 -6.18 -5.18
CA GLU A 49 9.53 -5.44 -4.76
C GLU A 49 9.23 -4.68 -3.48
N TRP A 50 10.18 -4.64 -2.57
CA TRP A 50 10.00 -3.91 -1.31
C TRP A 50 11.33 -3.32 -0.83
N GLU A 51 11.24 -2.34 0.06
CA GLU A 51 12.39 -1.77 0.76
C GLU A 51 12.02 -1.51 2.20
N GLU A 52 13.01 -1.47 3.08
CA GLU A 52 12.78 -1.19 4.49
C GLU A 52 13.84 -0.24 5.02
N GLY A 53 13.51 0.46 6.10
CA GLY A 53 14.44 1.37 6.76
C GLY A 53 14.59 2.71 6.08
N HIS A 54 13.94 2.93 4.96
CA HIS A 54 14.01 4.19 4.24
C HIS A 54 12.92 4.21 3.16
N HIS A 55 12.73 5.38 2.59
CA HIS A 55 11.83 5.55 1.43
C HIS A 55 12.65 6.05 0.25
N THR A 56 12.59 5.33 -0.88
CA THR A 56 13.21 5.79 -2.12
C THR A 56 12.22 6.71 -2.83
N GLU A 57 12.42 7.99 -2.66
CA GLU A 57 11.48 9.00 -3.14
C GLU A 57 11.13 8.85 -4.61
N GLU A 58 12.14 8.63 -5.45
CA GLU A 58 11.92 8.52 -6.89
C GLU A 58 10.93 7.40 -7.25
N LYS A 59 11.04 6.28 -6.56
CA LYS A 59 10.16 5.15 -6.83
C LYS A 59 8.74 5.42 -6.33
N ILE A 60 8.63 6.10 -5.20
CA ILE A 60 7.33 6.38 -4.59
C ILE A 60 6.59 7.46 -5.39
N LEU A 61 7.29 8.51 -5.79
CA LEU A 61 6.65 9.60 -6.53
C LEU A 61 6.25 9.18 -7.94
N ASP A 62 6.81 8.09 -8.44
CA ASP A 62 6.44 7.56 -9.75
C ASP A 62 5.14 6.76 -9.72
N ALA A 63 4.55 6.59 -8.56
CA ALA A 63 3.33 5.80 -8.41
C ALA A 63 2.13 6.48 -9.05
N ASP A 64 1.24 5.67 -9.59
CA ASP A 64 -0.05 6.15 -10.07
C ASP A 64 -1.02 6.29 -8.90
N GLU A 65 -0.84 5.49 -7.86
CA GLU A 65 -1.66 5.53 -6.66
C GLU A 65 -0.85 5.04 -5.48
N VAL A 66 -1.15 5.56 -4.29
CA VAL A 66 -0.44 5.18 -3.07
C VAL A 66 -1.43 4.66 -2.04
N ILE A 67 -1.08 3.55 -1.42
CA ILE A 67 -1.84 2.99 -0.30
C ILE A 67 -1.04 3.29 0.97
N LYS A 68 -1.66 4.00 1.88
CA LYS A 68 -0.99 4.47 3.09
C LYS A 68 -1.49 3.70 4.31
N SER A 69 -0.55 3.23 5.13
CA SER A 69 -0.88 2.63 6.42
C SER A 69 -1.45 3.70 7.35
N PRO A 70 -2.43 3.36 8.19
CA PRO A 70 -2.99 4.33 9.13
C PRO A 70 -1.97 4.86 10.13
N GLY A 71 -0.85 4.16 10.32
CA GLY A 71 0.19 4.63 11.21
C GLY A 71 1.02 5.78 10.67
N ILE A 72 0.89 6.09 9.38
CA ILE A 72 1.66 7.16 8.77
C ILE A 72 0.81 8.44 8.77
N PRO A 73 1.28 9.51 9.42
CA PRO A 73 0.48 10.74 9.49
C PRO A 73 0.43 11.47 8.15
N LYS A 74 -0.63 12.25 7.96
CA LYS A 74 -0.78 13.05 6.75
C LYS A 74 0.33 14.09 6.63
N GLU A 75 0.90 14.47 7.75
CA GLU A 75 1.96 15.49 7.80
C GLU A 75 3.33 14.95 7.39
N ALA A 76 3.47 13.64 7.22
CA ALA A 76 4.75 13.06 6.84
C ALA A 76 5.25 13.69 5.55
N PRO A 77 6.56 13.99 5.45
CA PRO A 77 7.09 14.68 4.26
C PRO A 77 6.76 13.97 2.95
N MET A 78 6.84 12.64 2.93
CA MET A 78 6.54 11.90 1.72
C MET A 78 5.08 12.07 1.31
N ILE A 79 4.17 12.07 2.27
CA ILE A 79 2.75 12.25 2.00
C ILE A 79 2.49 13.64 1.44
N GLN A 80 3.14 14.66 2.01
CA GLN A 80 2.98 16.02 1.51
C GLN A 80 3.46 16.15 0.07
N LYS A 81 4.56 15.49 -0.28
CA LYS A 81 5.08 15.51 -1.64
C LYS A 81 4.11 14.84 -2.61
N LEU A 82 3.53 13.72 -2.21
CA LEU A 82 2.57 13.02 -3.04
C LEU A 82 1.31 13.84 -3.25
N MET A 83 0.84 14.51 -2.20
CA MET A 83 -0.32 15.37 -2.30
C MET A 83 -0.06 16.55 -3.23
N ALA A 84 1.13 17.13 -3.14
CA ALA A 84 1.51 18.25 -4.01
C ALA A 84 1.56 17.83 -5.47
N LYS A 85 1.91 16.58 -5.72
CA LYS A 85 1.96 16.05 -7.08
C LYS A 85 0.57 15.66 -7.60
N GLY A 86 -0.41 15.54 -6.70
CA GLY A 86 -1.75 15.14 -7.07
C GLY A 86 -1.97 13.63 -7.12
N THR A 87 -1.05 12.86 -6.54
CA THR A 87 -1.17 11.40 -6.52
C THR A 87 -2.28 10.98 -5.55
N PRO A 88 -3.22 10.14 -5.99
CA PRO A 88 -4.25 9.64 -5.07
C PRO A 88 -3.64 8.83 -3.94
N ILE A 89 -4.08 9.10 -2.72
CA ILE A 89 -3.60 8.37 -1.53
C ILE A 89 -4.84 7.80 -0.83
N ILE A 90 -4.88 6.50 -0.68
CA ILE A 90 -6.01 5.83 -0.05
C ILE A 90 -5.52 4.92 1.07
N SER A 91 -6.46 4.46 1.90
CA SER A 91 -6.14 3.53 2.96
C SER A 91 -6.15 2.10 2.42
N GLU A 92 -5.56 1.21 3.20
CA GLU A 92 -5.58 -0.22 2.87
C GLU A 92 -7.00 -0.75 2.81
N ILE A 93 -7.86 -0.26 3.71
CA ILE A 93 -9.25 -0.69 3.76
C ILE A 93 -10.00 -0.24 2.52
N GLU A 94 -9.77 0.99 2.08
CA GLU A 94 -10.39 1.49 0.87
C GLU A 94 -9.97 0.68 -0.35
N PHE A 95 -8.69 0.32 -0.43
CA PHE A 95 -8.22 -0.46 -1.55
C PHE A 95 -8.85 -1.85 -1.55
N ALA A 96 -8.87 -2.52 -0.41
CA ALA A 96 -9.48 -3.83 -0.29
C ALA A 96 -10.97 -3.78 -0.66
N GLY A 97 -11.63 -2.70 -0.27
CA GLY A 97 -13.05 -2.54 -0.55
C GLY A 97 -13.40 -2.52 -2.03
N ARG A 98 -12.43 -2.17 -2.89
CA ARG A 98 -12.69 -2.18 -4.33
C ARG A 98 -12.89 -3.57 -4.88
N TYR A 99 -12.33 -4.56 -4.22
CA TYR A 99 -12.27 -5.93 -4.74
C TYR A 99 -13.05 -6.92 -3.89
N THR A 100 -13.65 -6.47 -2.79
CA THR A 100 -14.49 -7.33 -1.98
C THR A 100 -15.94 -7.15 -2.40
N ASP A 101 -16.74 -8.16 -2.06
CA ASP A 101 -18.16 -8.09 -2.33
C ASP A 101 -18.77 -7.00 -1.46
N ALA A 102 -19.50 -6.11 -2.06
CA ALA A 102 -20.13 -5.01 -1.35
C ALA A 102 -21.04 -5.49 -0.22
N LYS A 103 -21.60 -6.67 -0.34
CA LYS A 103 -22.43 -7.22 0.72
C LYS A 103 -21.70 -7.36 2.02
N MET A 104 -20.44 -7.69 1.96
CA MET A 104 -19.67 -7.85 3.18
C MET A 104 -19.53 -6.53 3.91
N ILE A 105 -19.42 -5.49 3.15
CA ILE A 105 -19.27 -4.17 3.72
C ILE A 105 -20.56 -3.71 4.36
N CYS A 106 -21.63 -4.02 3.73
CA CYS A 106 -22.95 -3.61 4.23
C CYS A 106 -23.29 -4.24 5.54
N ILE A 107 -22.77 -5.40 5.81
CA ILE A 107 -23.05 -6.07 7.05
C ILE A 107 -22.61 -5.29 8.24
N THR A 108 -21.65 -4.55 8.02
CA THR A 108 -21.25 -3.76 9.11
C THR A 108 -22.35 -2.83 9.50
N GLY A 109 -22.74 -3.17 9.08
CA GLY A 109 -23.46 -2.56 9.60
C GLY A 109 -23.99 -2.59 10.36
N SER A 110 -23.37 -2.96 9.83
CA SER A 110 -23.90 -2.88 10.22
C SER A 110 -24.07 -2.78 10.65
N ASN A 111 -23.98 -2.79 10.47
CA ASN A 111 -24.38 -2.66 10.79
C ASN A 111 -24.63 -2.60 11.12
#